data_2c4a7b87d1505c8b267e8a4376174d53
#
_entry.id   2c4a7b87d1505c8b267e8a4376174d53
#
_cell.length_a   1.000
_cell.length_b   1.000
_cell.length_c   1.000
_cell.angle_alpha   90.00
_cell.angle_beta   90.00
_cell.angle_gamma   90.00
#
_symmetry.space_group_name_H-M   'P 1'
#
loop_
_entity.id
_entity.type
_entity.pdbx_description
1 polymer ?
#
loop_
_entity_poly.entity_id
_entity_poly.type
_entity_poly.pdbx_seq_one_letter_code
_entity_poly.pdbx_strand_id
1 'polypeptide(L)'
;MIRISSIITSKYFVMIPTWHFLYPQPEDNFGYQNTTYNSSNVCNSCGQGLIKQDLFCIKTEPKWGNKDIGQLNWIFDEYFVTKKLKCMLEKRFRMHFLPVKKYKTDNLFDTVFNLEINSSVHIKNQDRLQYTICPICGKKKFRMCTDGFFPKITEMDSCISRTKEYFGSGYSAYKQIIINKELYLFFTQNNIKGVDFIPVC
;
A
#
# COMPACT_ATOMS: atom_id res chain seq x y z
N MET A 1 -18.66 -5.63 13.10
CA MET A 1 -17.88 -5.59 14.37
C MET A 1 -16.89 -6.76 14.36
N ILE A 2 -15.58 -6.53 14.24
CA ILE A 2 -14.56 -7.58 14.26
C ILE A 2 -14.51 -8.18 15.67
N ARG A 3 -14.64 -9.51 15.80
CA ARG A 3 -14.56 -10.16 17.12
C ARG A 3 -13.12 -10.09 17.63
N ILE A 4 -12.91 -9.64 18.86
CA ILE A 4 -11.59 -9.53 19.53
C ILE A 4 -10.83 -10.88 19.45
N SER A 5 -11.52 -12.02 19.55
CA SER A 5 -10.92 -13.35 19.38
C SER A 5 -10.22 -13.56 18.04
N SER A 6 -10.72 -12.97 16.95
CA SER A 6 -10.13 -13.13 15.60
C SER A 6 -8.83 -12.37 15.44
N ILE A 7 -8.70 -11.21 16.08
CA ILE A 7 -7.45 -10.44 16.11
C ILE A 7 -6.36 -11.22 16.84
N ILE A 8 -6.72 -11.92 17.92
CA ILE A 8 -5.77 -12.70 18.73
C ILE A 8 -5.18 -13.89 17.94
N THR A 9 -5.99 -14.55 17.10
CA THR A 9 -5.60 -15.76 16.37
C THR A 9 -4.97 -15.51 15.00
N SER A 10 -5.20 -14.36 14.38
CA SER A 10 -4.68 -14.05 13.04
C SER A 10 -3.16 -13.95 13.03
N LYS A 11 -2.53 -14.58 12.03
CA LYS A 11 -1.09 -14.47 11.74
C LYS A 11 -0.76 -13.24 10.91
N TYR A 12 -1.70 -12.74 10.12
CA TYR A 12 -1.52 -11.70 9.12
C TYR A 12 -2.65 -10.67 9.18
N PHE A 13 -2.35 -9.45 8.75
CA PHE A 13 -3.28 -8.33 8.75
C PHE A 13 -3.12 -7.50 7.49
N VAL A 14 -4.22 -7.06 6.90
CA VAL A 14 -4.22 -6.07 5.82
C VAL A 14 -4.11 -4.68 6.42
N MET A 15 -3.21 -3.86 5.90
CA MET A 15 -3.10 -2.44 6.25
C MET A 15 -4.15 -1.63 5.48
N ILE A 16 -4.94 -0.86 6.21
CA ILE A 16 -5.95 0.05 5.65
C ILE A 16 -5.57 1.48 5.99
N PRO A 17 -5.31 2.34 5.00
CA PRO A 17 -4.97 3.73 5.28
C PRO A 17 -6.17 4.46 5.88
N THR A 18 -5.95 5.23 6.93
CA THR A 18 -6.96 6.13 7.50
C THR A 18 -6.68 7.59 7.16
N TRP A 19 -5.59 7.84 6.44
CA TRP A 19 -5.17 9.18 6.08
C TRP A 19 -4.48 9.19 4.71
N HIS A 20 -4.94 10.11 3.85
CA HIS A 20 -4.35 10.45 2.57
C HIS A 20 -3.93 11.91 2.58
N PHE A 21 -2.84 12.23 1.94
CA PHE A 21 -2.30 13.58 1.85
C PHE A 21 -1.83 13.86 0.44
N LEU A 22 -1.49 15.04 0.13
CA LEU A 22 -0.94 15.54 -1.13
C LEU A 22 -1.06 14.61 -2.36
N TYR A 23 -0.90 15.16 -3.53
CA TYR A 23 -0.88 14.42 -4.79
C TYR A 23 0.55 14.17 -5.24
N PRO A 24 0.85 13.01 -5.86
CA PRO A 24 2.10 12.81 -6.57
C PRO A 24 2.19 13.78 -7.74
N GLN A 25 3.41 14.19 -8.10
CA GLN A 25 3.66 15.12 -9.18
C GLN A 25 4.20 14.42 -10.42
N PRO A 26 3.81 14.84 -11.61
CA PRO A 26 2.77 15.84 -11.93
C PRO A 26 1.36 15.35 -11.59
N GLU A 27 0.47 16.29 -11.17
CA GLU A 27 -0.89 16.03 -10.67
C GLU A 27 -1.93 15.85 -11.77
N ASP A 28 -1.76 16.58 -12.86
CA ASP A 28 -2.71 16.67 -13.98
C ASP A 28 -2.77 15.37 -14.78
N ASN A 29 -3.98 14.96 -15.15
CA ASN A 29 -4.24 13.78 -15.97
C ASN A 29 -3.50 12.50 -15.53
N PHE A 30 -3.28 12.32 -14.24
CA PHE A 30 -2.50 11.21 -13.70
C PHE A 30 -1.06 11.12 -14.26
N GLY A 31 -0.45 12.26 -14.55
CA GLY A 31 0.88 12.33 -15.16
C GLY A 31 1.98 11.66 -14.35
N TYR A 32 1.80 11.45 -13.04
CA TYR A 32 2.71 10.64 -12.22
C TYR A 32 2.86 9.21 -12.74
N GLN A 33 1.86 8.66 -13.44
CA GLN A 33 1.97 7.32 -14.03
C GLN A 33 3.05 7.25 -15.09
N ASN A 34 3.35 8.36 -15.77
CA ASN A 34 4.41 8.42 -16.78
C ASN A 34 5.79 8.74 -16.19
N THR A 35 5.85 9.33 -14.99
CA THR A 35 7.13 9.70 -14.34
C THR A 35 7.57 8.69 -13.29
N THR A 36 6.66 8.25 -12.44
CA THR A 36 6.96 7.31 -11.35
C THR A 36 6.78 5.86 -11.74
N TYR A 37 5.93 5.60 -12.74
CA TYR A 37 5.65 4.24 -13.21
C TYR A 37 5.96 4.06 -14.69
N ASN A 38 6.33 2.85 -15.06
CA ASN A 38 6.32 2.41 -16.45
C ASN A 38 4.91 1.97 -16.81
N SER A 39 4.30 2.66 -17.78
CA SER A 39 2.95 2.39 -18.26
C SER A 39 2.89 1.56 -19.56
N SER A 40 4.03 1.09 -20.08
CA SER A 40 4.07 0.34 -21.36
C SER A 40 3.20 -0.92 -21.38
N ASN A 41 3.01 -1.54 -20.22
CA ASN A 41 2.22 -2.77 -20.06
C ASN A 41 0.89 -2.53 -19.33
N VAL A 42 0.49 -1.29 -19.14
CA VAL A 42 -0.76 -0.97 -18.44
C VAL A 42 -1.96 -1.22 -19.36
N CYS A 43 -2.99 -1.83 -18.80
CA CYS A 43 -4.26 -1.95 -19.52
C CYS A 43 -5.06 -0.66 -19.39
N ASN A 44 -5.31 0.03 -20.51
CA ASN A 44 -6.04 1.30 -20.56
C ASN A 44 -7.52 1.21 -20.10
N SER A 45 -8.08 0.01 -20.00
CA SER A 45 -9.42 -0.20 -19.49
C SER A 45 -9.46 -0.40 -17.97
N CYS A 46 -8.55 -1.18 -17.39
CA CYS A 46 -8.63 -1.58 -15.99
C CYS A 46 -7.47 -1.09 -15.10
N GLY A 47 -6.44 -0.43 -15.67
CA GLY A 47 -5.31 0.14 -14.95
C GLY A 47 -4.27 -0.86 -14.41
N GLN A 48 -4.45 -2.17 -14.65
CA GLN A 48 -3.47 -3.16 -14.20
C GLN A 48 -2.21 -3.14 -15.07
N GLY A 49 -1.05 -3.34 -14.44
CA GLY A 49 0.23 -3.48 -15.15
C GLY A 49 1.20 -2.33 -14.93
N LEU A 50 0.87 -1.35 -14.09
CA LEU A 50 1.81 -0.31 -13.67
C LEU A 50 2.98 -0.93 -12.90
N ILE A 51 4.21 -0.56 -13.28
CA ILE A 51 5.45 -0.98 -12.63
C ILE A 51 6.20 0.27 -12.19
N LYS A 52 6.45 0.41 -10.91
CA LYS A 52 7.22 1.53 -10.36
C LYS A 52 8.65 1.52 -10.91
N GLN A 53 9.11 2.64 -11.42
CA GLN A 53 10.44 2.81 -12.03
C GLN A 53 11.25 3.97 -11.44
N ASP A 54 10.61 4.94 -10.79
CA ASP A 54 11.30 6.10 -10.21
C ASP A 54 10.70 6.47 -8.85
N LEU A 55 11.33 7.41 -8.17
CA LEU A 55 10.91 7.94 -6.88
C LEU A 55 9.63 8.79 -7.04
N PHE A 56 8.80 8.76 -6.02
CA PHE A 56 7.68 9.69 -5.94
C PHE A 56 8.16 11.13 -5.78
N CYS A 57 7.42 12.05 -6.41
CA CYS A 57 7.68 13.48 -6.36
C CYS A 57 6.46 14.20 -5.79
N ILE A 58 6.64 15.12 -4.84
CA ILE A 58 5.57 15.93 -4.23
C ILE A 58 5.95 17.40 -4.17
N LYS A 59 4.97 18.30 -4.19
CA LYS A 59 5.23 19.76 -4.19
C LYS A 59 5.70 20.26 -2.84
N THR A 60 5.08 19.80 -1.78
CA THR A 60 5.28 20.31 -0.42
C THR A 60 5.41 19.14 0.56
N GLU A 61 6.02 19.42 1.68
CA GLU A 61 6.11 18.46 2.79
C GLU A 61 4.70 18.14 3.34
N PRO A 62 4.41 16.86 3.66
CA PRO A 62 3.15 16.50 4.30
C PRO A 62 3.01 17.14 5.68
N LYS A 63 1.84 17.68 5.95
CA LYS A 63 1.47 18.15 7.30
C LYS A 63 1.05 16.96 8.15
N TRP A 64 2.01 16.25 8.70
CA TRP A 64 1.78 14.99 9.42
C TRP A 64 0.82 15.12 10.62
N GLY A 65 0.79 16.27 11.32
CA GLY A 65 0.01 16.42 12.55
C GLY A 65 0.38 15.33 13.55
N ASN A 66 -0.59 14.48 13.91
CA ASN A 66 -0.38 13.33 14.77
C ASN A 66 -0.24 11.99 14.02
N LYS A 67 -0.02 12.01 12.71
CA LYS A 67 0.11 10.80 11.90
C LYS A 67 1.58 10.43 11.69
N ASP A 68 1.84 9.14 11.63
CA ASP A 68 3.17 8.58 11.40
C ASP A 68 3.30 7.95 10.01
N ILE A 69 2.16 7.51 9.43
CA ILE A 69 2.07 6.80 8.15
C ILE A 69 0.81 7.23 7.40
N GLY A 70 0.86 7.23 6.08
CA GLY A 70 -0.28 7.53 5.21
C GLY A 70 -0.01 7.22 3.76
N GLN A 71 -0.97 7.54 2.89
CA GLN A 71 -0.86 7.38 1.44
C GLN A 71 -0.97 8.74 0.74
N LEU A 72 -0.38 8.88 -0.44
CA LEU A 72 -0.70 9.99 -1.33
C LEU A 72 -2.08 9.76 -1.94
N ASN A 73 -2.80 10.85 -2.24
CA ASN A 73 -4.03 10.76 -3.02
C ASN A 73 -3.75 10.06 -4.37
N TRP A 74 -4.67 9.22 -4.83
CA TRP A 74 -4.59 8.39 -6.04
C TRP A 74 -3.60 7.21 -5.99
N ILE A 75 -2.82 7.05 -4.89
CA ILE A 75 -1.85 5.97 -4.73
C ILE A 75 -2.31 5.04 -3.60
N PHE A 76 -2.85 3.87 -3.95
CA PHE A 76 -3.56 2.98 -3.03
C PHE A 76 -2.76 1.77 -2.55
N ASP A 77 -1.55 1.56 -3.05
CA ASP A 77 -0.68 0.44 -2.69
C ASP A 77 0.75 0.86 -2.30
N GLU A 78 0.94 2.14 -2.01
CA GLU A 78 2.19 2.69 -1.51
C GLU A 78 1.95 3.44 -0.19
N TYR A 79 2.81 3.23 0.78
CA TYR A 79 2.76 3.93 2.06
C TYR A 79 3.96 4.85 2.21
N PHE A 80 3.70 5.97 2.85
CA PHE A 80 4.71 6.98 3.18
C PHE A 80 4.75 7.14 4.69
N VAL A 81 5.95 7.35 5.23
CA VAL A 81 6.18 7.40 6.68
C VAL A 81 7.00 8.61 7.06
N THR A 82 6.86 9.04 8.31
CA THR A 82 7.73 10.03 8.94
C THR A 82 9.15 9.48 9.12
N LYS A 83 10.14 10.37 9.25
CA LYS A 83 11.53 10.01 9.60
C LYS A 83 11.60 9.19 10.90
N LYS A 84 10.79 9.55 11.90
CA LYS A 84 10.72 8.84 13.18
C LYS A 84 10.31 7.38 12.97
N LEU A 85 9.19 7.14 12.28
CA LEU A 85 8.71 5.79 12.04
C LEU A 85 9.68 4.99 11.16
N LYS A 86 10.25 5.61 10.12
CA LYS A 86 11.30 4.99 9.29
C LYS A 86 12.42 4.43 10.16
N CYS A 87 13.03 5.25 11.03
CA CYS A 87 14.14 4.81 11.89
C CYS A 87 13.76 3.65 12.83
N MET A 88 12.52 3.65 13.35
CA MET A 88 12.03 2.57 14.19
C MET A 88 11.89 1.24 13.42
N LEU A 89 11.34 1.29 12.20
CA LEU A 89 11.11 0.13 11.36
C LEU A 89 12.42 -0.43 10.77
N GLU A 90 13.36 0.41 10.36
CA GLU A 90 14.70 0.00 9.92
C GLU A 90 15.43 -0.76 11.02
N LYS A 91 15.44 -0.19 12.23
CA LYS A 91 16.14 -0.79 13.38
C LYS A 91 15.53 -2.14 13.81
N ARG A 92 14.21 -2.27 13.80
CA ARG A 92 13.52 -3.47 14.33
C ARG A 92 13.31 -4.55 13.29
N PHE A 93 12.94 -4.18 12.05
CA PHE A 93 12.48 -5.09 11.01
C PHE A 93 13.39 -5.10 9.77
N ARG A 94 14.43 -4.27 9.73
CA ARG A 94 15.34 -4.10 8.58
C ARG A 94 14.58 -3.76 7.30
N MET A 95 13.50 -2.99 7.43
CA MET A 95 12.70 -2.55 6.28
C MET A 95 13.44 -1.48 5.49
N HIS A 96 13.18 -1.43 4.19
CA HIS A 96 13.80 -0.48 3.27
C HIS A 96 12.84 0.66 2.94
N PHE A 97 13.40 1.83 2.65
CA PHE A 97 12.67 3.03 2.34
C PHE A 97 13.34 3.78 1.20
N LEU A 98 12.52 4.30 0.30
CA LEU A 98 12.97 5.15 -0.79
C LEU A 98 12.75 6.62 -0.41
N PRO A 99 13.66 7.52 -0.80
CA PRO A 99 13.44 8.94 -0.62
C PRO A 99 12.30 9.43 -1.51
N VAL A 100 11.76 10.61 -1.18
CA VAL A 100 10.74 11.30 -1.97
C VAL A 100 11.34 12.58 -2.54
N LYS A 101 11.18 12.82 -3.84
CA LYS A 101 11.69 14.00 -4.54
C LYS A 101 10.82 15.23 -4.28
N LYS A 102 11.45 16.38 -4.24
CA LYS A 102 10.77 17.68 -4.23
C LYS A 102 10.51 18.15 -5.67
N TYR A 103 9.27 18.52 -5.96
CA TYR A 103 8.88 18.95 -7.31
C TYR A 103 9.71 20.14 -7.82
N LYS A 104 10.08 20.10 -9.10
CA LYS A 104 10.92 21.10 -9.80
C LYS A 104 12.34 21.27 -9.24
N THR A 105 12.82 20.36 -8.41
CA THR A 105 14.19 20.37 -7.93
C THR A 105 14.70 18.92 -7.87
N ASP A 106 16.02 18.74 -7.85
CA ASP A 106 16.63 17.43 -7.63
C ASP A 106 16.76 17.07 -6.14
N ASN A 107 16.27 17.96 -5.26
CA ASN A 107 16.37 17.76 -3.82
C ASN A 107 15.41 16.66 -3.33
N LEU A 108 15.84 15.96 -2.30
CA LEU A 108 15.05 14.97 -1.59
C LEU A 108 14.47 15.57 -0.31
N PHE A 109 13.29 15.13 0.08
CA PHE A 109 12.80 15.39 1.43
C PHE A 109 13.56 14.51 2.42
N ASP A 110 13.80 15.03 3.61
CA ASP A 110 14.41 14.30 4.74
C ASP A 110 13.39 13.94 5.84
N THR A 111 12.13 14.22 5.60
CA THR A 111 11.00 14.11 6.54
C THR A 111 9.93 13.12 6.11
N VAL A 112 9.91 12.76 4.82
CA VAL A 112 8.97 11.81 4.25
C VAL A 112 9.70 10.76 3.42
N PHE A 113 9.33 9.48 3.62
CA PHE A 113 9.95 8.34 2.96
C PHE A 113 8.88 7.39 2.46
N ASN A 114 9.07 6.83 1.28
CA ASN A 114 8.19 5.80 0.73
C ASN A 114 8.66 4.42 1.22
N LEU A 115 7.76 3.65 1.77
CA LEU A 115 8.01 2.29 2.21
C LEU A 115 8.21 1.37 1.01
N GLU A 116 9.37 0.72 0.92
CA GLU A 116 9.68 -0.23 -0.15
C GLU A 116 9.19 -1.63 0.21
N ILE A 117 8.36 -2.23 -0.67
CA ILE A 117 7.79 -3.55 -0.45
C ILE A 117 8.11 -4.42 -1.68
N ASN A 118 9.02 -5.37 -1.52
CA ASN A 118 9.54 -6.20 -2.62
C ASN A 118 8.98 -7.63 -2.61
N SER A 119 8.30 -8.04 -1.52
CA SER A 119 7.70 -9.36 -1.42
C SER A 119 6.23 -9.38 -1.83
N SER A 120 5.75 -10.55 -2.26
CA SER A 120 4.36 -10.71 -2.66
C SER A 120 3.77 -12.05 -2.23
N VAL A 121 2.47 -12.07 -1.98
CA VAL A 121 1.69 -13.23 -1.57
C VAL A 121 0.48 -13.44 -2.47
N HIS A 122 -0.01 -14.67 -2.52
CA HIS A 122 -1.26 -15.02 -3.21
C HIS A 122 -2.42 -15.14 -2.22
N ILE A 123 -3.60 -14.76 -2.67
CA ILE A 123 -4.85 -15.04 -1.97
C ILE A 123 -5.26 -16.47 -2.26
N LYS A 124 -5.46 -17.25 -1.18
CA LYS A 124 -6.10 -18.56 -1.23
C LYS A 124 -7.63 -18.37 -1.29
N ASN A 125 -8.34 -19.30 -1.92
CA ASN A 125 -9.83 -19.29 -1.98
C ASN A 125 -10.40 -17.99 -2.58
N GLN A 126 -9.85 -17.56 -3.73
CA GLN A 126 -10.29 -16.37 -4.47
C GLN A 126 -11.78 -16.41 -4.87
N ASP A 127 -12.39 -17.60 -4.93
CA ASP A 127 -13.80 -17.79 -5.30
C ASP A 127 -14.80 -17.13 -4.33
N ARG A 128 -14.33 -16.80 -3.12
CA ARG A 128 -15.11 -16.05 -2.12
C ARG A 128 -15.10 -14.55 -2.33
N LEU A 129 -14.26 -14.05 -3.23
CA LEU A 129 -14.15 -12.63 -3.53
C LEU A 129 -14.98 -12.26 -4.75
N GLN A 130 -15.68 -11.15 -4.66
CA GLN A 130 -16.30 -10.55 -5.83
C GLN A 130 -15.22 -9.98 -6.75
N TYR A 131 -15.30 -10.27 -8.04
CA TYR A 131 -14.34 -9.76 -9.03
C TYR A 131 -15.04 -9.37 -10.34
N THR A 132 -14.33 -8.59 -11.13
CA THR A 132 -14.66 -8.32 -12.53
C THR A 132 -13.53 -8.84 -13.42
N ILE A 133 -13.87 -9.29 -14.62
CA ILE A 133 -12.90 -9.65 -15.65
C ILE A 133 -12.82 -8.49 -16.62
N CYS A 134 -11.62 -7.99 -16.87
CA CYS A 134 -11.42 -6.92 -17.84
C CYS A 134 -11.68 -7.44 -19.27
N PRO A 135 -12.57 -6.81 -20.05
CA PRO A 135 -12.88 -7.27 -21.41
C PRO A 135 -11.69 -7.09 -22.38
N ILE A 136 -10.72 -6.24 -22.06
CA ILE A 136 -9.57 -5.96 -22.94
C ILE A 136 -8.41 -6.92 -22.65
N CYS A 137 -8.00 -7.08 -21.38
CA CYS A 137 -6.81 -7.89 -21.04
C CYS A 137 -7.13 -9.25 -20.39
N GLY A 138 -8.40 -9.58 -20.14
CA GLY A 138 -8.84 -10.84 -19.56
C GLY A 138 -8.47 -11.03 -18.07
N LYS A 139 -7.78 -10.08 -17.46
CA LYS A 139 -7.32 -10.20 -16.07
C LYS A 139 -8.45 -9.93 -15.08
N LYS A 140 -8.44 -10.67 -13.96
CA LYS A 140 -9.35 -10.46 -12.83
C LYS A 140 -8.93 -9.23 -12.02
N LYS A 141 -9.92 -8.48 -11.54
CA LYS A 141 -9.75 -7.43 -10.54
C LYS A 141 -10.79 -7.60 -9.45
N PHE A 142 -10.35 -7.70 -8.21
CA PHE A 142 -11.19 -7.97 -7.06
C PHE A 142 -11.74 -6.68 -6.46
N ARG A 143 -12.93 -6.76 -5.88
CA ARG A 143 -13.45 -5.68 -5.05
C ARG A 143 -12.75 -5.69 -3.70
N MET A 144 -12.60 -4.49 -3.12
CA MET A 144 -12.04 -4.36 -1.77
C MET A 144 -12.90 -5.12 -0.76
N CYS A 145 -12.26 -5.88 0.13
CA CYS A 145 -12.94 -6.51 1.25
C CYS A 145 -13.24 -5.45 2.32
N THR A 146 -14.52 -5.18 2.54
CA THR A 146 -14.98 -4.23 3.57
C THR A 146 -15.55 -4.92 4.80
N ASP A 147 -15.79 -6.23 4.73
CA ASP A 147 -16.59 -7.01 5.70
C ASP A 147 -15.72 -7.82 6.67
N GLY A 148 -14.99 -7.12 7.52
CA GLY A 148 -14.44 -7.69 8.74
C GLY A 148 -13.24 -8.64 8.59
N PHE A 149 -13.10 -9.42 7.51
CA PHE A 149 -12.00 -10.39 7.33
C PHE A 149 -11.48 -10.40 5.90
N PHE A 150 -10.16 -10.47 5.78
CA PHE A 150 -9.52 -10.71 4.51
C PHE A 150 -9.30 -12.22 4.30
N PRO A 151 -9.45 -12.76 3.08
CA PRO A 151 -9.24 -14.18 2.81
C PRO A 151 -7.81 -14.65 3.13
N LYS A 152 -7.66 -15.95 3.38
CA LYS A 152 -6.37 -16.59 3.61
C LYS A 152 -5.40 -16.30 2.46
N ILE A 153 -4.13 -16.12 2.82
CA ILE A 153 -3.02 -15.93 1.89
C ILE A 153 -2.04 -17.09 1.96
N THR A 154 -1.11 -17.15 1.01
CA THR A 154 0.08 -17.99 1.12
C THR A 154 0.96 -17.52 2.29
N GLU A 155 1.85 -18.37 2.78
CA GLU A 155 2.80 -17.97 3.82
C GLU A 155 3.66 -16.79 3.34
N MET A 156 4.07 -15.94 4.29
CA MET A 156 4.91 -14.77 4.06
C MET A 156 6.32 -15.05 4.57
N ASP A 157 7.31 -14.76 3.74
CA ASP A 157 8.75 -14.84 4.10
C ASP A 157 9.28 -13.52 4.65
N SER A 158 8.45 -12.47 4.65
CA SER A 158 8.80 -11.12 5.12
C SER A 158 7.76 -10.59 6.11
N CYS A 159 8.08 -9.54 6.86
CA CYS A 159 7.13 -8.90 7.76
C CYS A 159 6.03 -8.12 7.03
N ILE A 160 6.24 -7.76 5.75
CA ILE A 160 5.31 -7.02 4.90
C ILE A 160 5.37 -7.52 3.47
N SER A 161 4.22 -7.64 2.80
CA SER A 161 4.08 -8.10 1.41
C SER A 161 2.93 -7.42 0.70
N ARG A 162 2.95 -7.43 -0.65
CA ARG A 162 1.79 -7.05 -1.47
C ARG A 162 1.05 -8.31 -1.93
N THR A 163 -0.26 -8.22 -2.14
CA THR A 163 -0.96 -9.26 -2.89
C THR A 163 -0.48 -9.29 -4.34
N LYS A 164 -0.46 -10.46 -4.97
CA LYS A 164 -0.27 -10.54 -6.43
C LYS A 164 -1.53 -10.12 -7.17
N GLU A 165 -2.68 -10.33 -6.56
CA GLU A 165 -3.99 -9.96 -7.06
C GLU A 165 -4.21 -8.46 -6.99
N TYR A 166 -4.93 -7.94 -8.00
CA TYR A 166 -5.31 -6.54 -8.08
C TYR A 166 -6.72 -6.32 -7.54
N PHE A 167 -6.88 -5.20 -6.85
CA PHE A 167 -8.14 -4.68 -6.30
C PHE A 167 -8.49 -3.35 -6.93
N GLY A 168 -9.75 -2.93 -6.78
CA GLY A 168 -10.24 -1.62 -7.21
C GLY A 168 -11.43 -1.71 -8.16
N SER A 169 -11.80 -0.56 -8.74
CA SER A 169 -12.90 -0.42 -9.69
C SER A 169 -12.52 0.52 -10.84
N GLY A 170 -13.20 0.42 -11.98
CA GLY A 170 -12.89 1.24 -13.17
C GLY A 170 -11.44 1.14 -13.57
N TYR A 171 -10.76 2.26 -13.73
CA TYR A 171 -9.32 2.33 -14.06
C TYR A 171 -8.42 2.17 -12.83
N SER A 172 -8.95 2.29 -11.61
CA SER A 172 -8.17 2.11 -10.39
C SER A 172 -7.81 0.64 -10.19
N ALA A 173 -6.51 0.34 -10.11
CA ALA A 173 -5.97 -1.00 -9.87
C ALA A 173 -4.77 -0.92 -8.92
N TYR A 174 -4.87 -1.55 -7.77
CA TYR A 174 -3.86 -1.55 -6.73
C TYR A 174 -3.77 -2.91 -6.03
N LYS A 175 -2.72 -3.14 -5.27
CA LYS A 175 -2.49 -4.35 -4.51
C LYS A 175 -2.72 -4.08 -3.02
N GLN A 176 -3.27 -5.05 -2.29
CA GLN A 176 -3.39 -4.94 -0.84
C GLN A 176 -2.03 -5.16 -0.17
N ILE A 177 -1.76 -4.39 0.88
CA ILE A 177 -0.56 -4.53 1.69
C ILE A 177 -0.89 -5.36 2.92
N ILE A 178 -0.12 -6.40 3.15
CA ILE A 178 -0.33 -7.36 4.23
C ILE A 178 0.92 -7.39 5.11
N ILE A 179 0.70 -7.41 6.41
CA ILE A 179 1.76 -7.49 7.42
C ILE A 179 1.58 -8.73 8.29
N ASN A 180 2.68 -9.20 8.87
CA ASN A 180 2.65 -10.27 9.84
C ASN A 180 2.24 -9.76 11.23
N LYS A 181 1.97 -10.69 12.14
CA LYS A 181 1.53 -10.38 13.51
C LYS A 181 2.57 -9.57 14.30
N GLU A 182 3.86 -9.81 14.09
CA GLU A 182 4.90 -9.09 14.81
C GLU A 182 4.89 -7.60 14.46
N LEU A 183 4.79 -7.26 13.17
CA LEU A 183 4.71 -5.88 12.72
C LEU A 183 3.39 -5.24 13.15
N TYR A 184 2.25 -5.96 13.11
CA TYR A 184 0.97 -5.48 13.65
C TYR A 184 1.09 -5.12 15.14
N LEU A 185 1.67 -6.00 15.96
CA LEU A 185 1.86 -5.72 17.38
C LEU A 185 2.78 -4.52 17.62
N PHE A 186 3.83 -4.38 16.83
CA PHE A 186 4.69 -3.20 16.90
C PHE A 186 3.91 -1.90 16.62
N PHE A 187 3.08 -1.86 15.58
CA PHE A 187 2.26 -0.68 15.26
C PHE A 187 1.30 -0.34 16.40
N THR A 188 0.63 -1.34 16.97
CA THR A 188 -0.35 -1.14 18.04
C THR A 188 0.30 -0.73 19.36
N GLN A 189 1.39 -1.38 19.76
CA GLN A 189 2.13 -1.09 21.00
C GLN A 189 2.78 0.30 20.98
N ASN A 190 3.25 0.76 19.82
CA ASN A 190 3.84 2.09 19.66
C ASN A 190 2.81 3.16 19.27
N ASN A 191 1.52 2.81 19.25
CA ASN A 191 0.42 3.73 18.96
C ASN A 191 0.61 4.48 17.61
N ILE A 192 1.11 3.78 16.57
CA ILE A 192 1.34 4.35 15.24
C ILE A 192 0.00 4.77 14.63
N LYS A 193 -0.08 6.00 14.15
CA LYS A 193 -1.30 6.63 13.63
C LYS A 193 -1.27 6.78 12.11
N GLY A 194 -2.44 6.62 11.47
CA GLY A 194 -2.61 6.79 10.02
C GLY A 194 -2.94 5.49 9.29
N VAL A 195 -3.06 4.38 10.02
CA VAL A 195 -3.40 3.06 9.49
C VAL A 195 -4.27 2.28 10.46
N ASP A 196 -5.23 1.53 9.93
CA ASP A 196 -6.02 0.51 10.61
C ASP A 196 -5.70 -0.88 10.03
N PHE A 197 -6.25 -1.94 10.63
CA PHE A 197 -5.91 -3.30 10.27
C PHE A 197 -7.14 -4.20 10.17
N ILE A 198 -7.18 -5.04 9.13
CA ILE A 198 -8.18 -6.10 8.97
C ILE A 198 -7.47 -7.45 9.09
N PRO A 199 -7.92 -8.36 9.98
CA PRO A 199 -7.31 -9.67 10.14
C PRO A 199 -7.53 -10.53 8.90
N VAL A 200 -6.54 -11.38 8.58
CA VAL A 200 -6.57 -12.39 7.52
C VAL A 200 -7.01 -13.72 8.13
N CYS A 201 -8.01 -14.39 7.55
CA CYS A 201 -8.63 -15.64 8.05
C CYS A 201 -8.59 -16.76 7.03
#